data_24cfdb1854148b3d5cafc8e7511113ea
#
_entry.id   24cfdb1854148b3d5cafc8e7511113ea
#
_cell.length_a   1.000
_cell.length_b   1.000
_cell.length_c   1.000
_cell.angle_alpha   90.00
_cell.angle_beta   90.00
_cell.angle_gamma   90.00
#
_symmetry.space_group_name_H-M   'P 1'
#
loop_
_entity.id
_entity.type
_entity.pdbx_description
1 polymer ?
#
loop_
_entity_poly.entity_id
_entity_poly.type
_entity_poly.pdbx_seq_one_letter_code
_entity_poly.pdbx_strand_id
1 'polypeptide(L)'
;MPATKLLAVALCAASALLLSSLPAAAGNEVSYQDPLTAAPPIARPPTASCTTTVMQDFAFNSSVGQGVYNGTLVPPAACPGPWSKIVLDFTGNVAGRQFDRLMNVWVGGGQVFQSSTPEPDPDGITWHVEHDATRFSSLFTQPEPIKVELQNYVVGIYTGVIYGTLKVTYYQATPTYPAPSHADEVIGFPNADSSYFYGPNDVRSTSVTFPRNLTRAYLELYLKGNSCDEFWFGSQPDDFAGPNGLCGGGAFREVQVSIDGQLAGVAWPYPFIFTGGVNPWLWRPMPAVNAFDMPPQIVNLTPYVGVLNDGQPHTISLRVAHDGYYWGIGSNLLLDRDPALSQTSGALVSRSITPDAGETYVESTGSNGGVFTTSAARHLQVSGYVDTSAGRITTTVEQTFGFNNKQELNLTNFLENLTHDETIDTSTTTSGPDGTTVRKVSESYPIRMRSLFQTPQQGQKDFWNLPAGVEQSLQQQTTVTHNGAQTFSSWLDDTVNASGLLSRTNGITTLSGGRDSEDYVASDSTGACYHHKLVAAQGWVTSDQLLRSC
;
A
#
# COMPACT_ATOMS: atom_id res chain seq x y z
N MET A 1 -37.22 -3.94 -18.44
CA MET A 1 -36.32 -3.15 -17.59
C MET A 1 -35.41 -2.39 -18.55
N PRO A 2 -35.35 -1.08 -18.51
CA PRO A 2 -34.61 -0.31 -19.51
C PRO A 2 -33.11 -0.47 -19.30
N ALA A 3 -32.37 -0.56 -20.41
CA ALA A 3 -30.93 -0.78 -20.54
C ALA A 3 -30.03 0.27 -19.84
N THR A 4 -30.61 1.31 -19.28
CA THR A 4 -29.94 2.40 -18.57
C THR A 4 -29.46 2.04 -17.17
N LYS A 5 -29.94 0.95 -16.56
CA LYS A 5 -29.51 0.55 -15.20
C LYS A 5 -28.23 -0.29 -15.17
N LEU A 6 -27.78 -0.81 -16.30
CA LEU A 6 -26.52 -1.58 -16.39
C LEU A 6 -25.25 -0.69 -16.58
N LEU A 7 -25.44 0.59 -16.92
CA LEU A 7 -24.31 1.49 -17.22
C LEU A 7 -23.72 2.19 -16.00
N ALA A 8 -24.49 2.31 -14.91
CA ALA A 8 -24.05 3.09 -13.75
C ALA A 8 -23.15 2.32 -12.77
N VAL A 9 -23.16 0.98 -12.78
CA VAL A 9 -22.15 0.13 -12.08
C VAL A 9 -20.75 0.35 -12.65
N ALA A 10 -20.68 1.08 -13.74
CA ALA A 10 -19.49 1.28 -14.56
C ALA A 10 -18.53 2.35 -14.08
N LEU A 11 -18.81 3.21 -13.12
CA LEU A 11 -17.89 4.32 -12.81
C LEU A 11 -16.85 3.97 -11.73
N CYS A 12 -17.15 3.16 -10.75
CA CYS A 12 -16.13 2.64 -9.81
C CYS A 12 -15.60 1.25 -10.20
N ALA A 13 -16.38 0.44 -10.92
CA ALA A 13 -15.96 -0.82 -11.53
C ALA A 13 -15.68 -0.68 -13.04
N ALA A 14 -15.80 0.53 -13.59
CA ALA A 14 -15.77 0.77 -15.03
C ALA A 14 -14.44 0.45 -15.69
N SER A 15 -13.33 0.61 -14.98
CA SER A 15 -12.04 0.15 -15.51
C SER A 15 -11.98 -1.38 -15.66
N ALA A 16 -12.60 -2.14 -14.77
CA ALA A 16 -12.55 -3.60 -14.80
C ALA A 16 -13.72 -4.27 -15.55
N LEU A 17 -14.93 -3.72 -15.49
CA LEU A 17 -16.14 -4.36 -16.03
C LEU A 17 -16.53 -3.92 -17.44
N LEU A 18 -16.22 -2.70 -17.87
CA LEU A 18 -16.43 -2.28 -19.26
C LEU A 18 -15.45 -2.93 -20.24
N LEU A 19 -14.28 -3.35 -19.77
CA LEU A 19 -13.32 -4.08 -20.59
C LEU A 19 -13.69 -5.57 -20.74
N SER A 20 -14.52 -6.15 -19.83
CA SER A 20 -14.88 -7.58 -19.86
C SER A 20 -15.87 -7.98 -20.96
N SER A 21 -16.61 -7.04 -21.55
CA SER A 21 -17.59 -7.29 -22.62
C SER A 21 -17.15 -6.85 -24.01
N LEU A 22 -15.93 -6.34 -24.17
CA LEU A 22 -15.43 -5.87 -25.45
C LEU A 22 -14.89 -7.05 -26.26
N PRO A 23 -15.37 -7.31 -27.49
CA PRO A 23 -14.74 -8.30 -28.37
C PRO A 23 -13.28 -7.91 -28.59
N ALA A 24 -12.40 -8.89 -28.60
CA ALA A 24 -10.99 -8.72 -28.89
C ALA A 24 -10.81 -8.16 -30.30
N ALA A 25 -10.73 -6.84 -30.44
CA ALA A 25 -10.08 -6.25 -31.59
C ALA A 25 -8.60 -6.17 -31.25
N ALA A 26 -7.85 -7.18 -31.66
CA ALA A 26 -6.41 -7.07 -31.76
C ALA A 26 -6.11 -5.95 -32.77
N GLY A 27 -5.42 -4.91 -32.32
CA GLY A 27 -4.94 -3.88 -33.22
C GLY A 27 -5.30 -2.47 -32.74
N ASN A 28 -4.28 -1.75 -32.38
CA ASN A 28 -4.07 -0.34 -32.02
C ASN A 28 -3.90 -0.07 -30.53
N GLU A 29 -3.52 -1.04 -29.72
CA GLU A 29 -2.84 -0.72 -28.46
C GLU A 29 -1.45 -0.21 -28.84
N VAL A 30 -1.11 0.96 -28.34
CA VAL A 30 0.18 1.60 -28.61
C VAL A 30 1.22 1.00 -27.67
N SER A 31 2.33 0.53 -28.23
CA SER A 31 3.50 0.10 -27.44
C SER A 31 4.01 1.25 -26.58
N TYR A 32 4.48 0.92 -25.40
CA TYR A 32 5.06 1.86 -24.47
C TYR A 32 6.33 1.28 -23.83
N GLN A 33 7.12 2.16 -23.22
CA GLN A 33 8.38 1.79 -22.57
C GLN A 33 8.12 0.91 -21.34
N ASP A 34 9.07 0.02 -21.04
CA ASP A 34 9.07 -0.74 -19.79
C ASP A 34 8.86 0.20 -18.57
N PRO A 35 8.03 -0.21 -17.61
CA PRO A 35 7.72 0.61 -16.44
C PRO A 35 8.95 0.99 -15.62
N LEU A 36 8.95 2.24 -15.16
CA LEU A 36 10.00 2.77 -14.30
C LEU A 36 9.42 3.81 -13.33
N THR A 37 10.18 4.15 -12.30
CA THR A 37 9.82 5.16 -11.29
C THR A 37 11.01 6.08 -11.01
N ALA A 38 10.73 7.30 -10.53
CA ALA A 38 11.75 8.22 -10.06
C ALA A 38 12.26 7.89 -8.65
N ALA A 39 11.60 6.99 -7.92
CA ALA A 39 12.05 6.56 -6.60
C ALA A 39 13.49 6.01 -6.63
N PRO A 40 14.31 6.26 -5.58
CA PRO A 40 15.68 5.78 -5.54
C PRO A 40 15.75 4.25 -5.50
N PRO A 41 16.73 3.63 -6.16
CA PRO A 41 17.01 2.21 -5.96
C PRO A 41 17.41 1.97 -4.50
N ILE A 42 17.15 0.76 -4.01
CA ILE A 42 17.54 0.37 -2.64
C ILE A 42 19.06 0.53 -2.48
N ALA A 43 19.47 1.36 -1.51
CA ALA A 43 20.88 1.60 -1.22
C ALA A 43 21.55 0.30 -0.76
N ARG A 44 22.62 -0.09 -1.44
CA ARG A 44 23.40 -1.30 -1.17
C ARG A 44 24.74 -0.97 -0.52
N PRO A 45 25.05 -1.51 0.68
CA PRO A 45 26.35 -1.30 1.29
C PRO A 45 27.44 -2.03 0.46
N PRO A 46 28.67 -1.47 0.36
CA PRO A 46 29.76 -2.09 -0.37
C PRO A 46 30.43 -3.20 0.46
N THR A 47 29.64 -4.17 0.90
CA THR A 47 30.07 -5.33 1.71
C THR A 47 29.92 -6.62 0.91
N ALA A 48 30.49 -7.71 1.41
CA ALA A 48 30.32 -9.02 0.79
C ALA A 48 28.81 -9.36 0.70
N SER A 49 28.37 -9.85 -0.45
CA SER A 49 26.97 -10.17 -0.69
C SER A 49 26.82 -11.50 -1.40
N CYS A 50 25.69 -12.16 -1.17
CA CYS A 50 25.28 -13.37 -1.86
C CYS A 50 23.82 -13.24 -2.29
N THR A 51 23.50 -13.77 -3.48
CA THR A 51 22.15 -13.77 -4.01
C THR A 51 21.63 -15.20 -4.11
N THR A 52 20.41 -15.43 -3.62
CA THR A 52 19.66 -16.68 -3.79
C THR A 52 18.52 -16.43 -4.76
N THR A 53 18.43 -17.21 -5.85
CA THR A 53 17.24 -17.24 -6.69
C THR A 53 16.21 -18.14 -6.04
N VAL A 54 15.09 -17.59 -5.65
CA VAL A 54 14.01 -18.29 -4.93
C VAL A 54 13.01 -18.86 -5.91
N MET A 55 12.68 -18.08 -6.93
CA MET A 55 11.72 -18.42 -7.99
C MET A 55 12.31 -17.96 -9.32
N GLN A 56 12.27 -18.82 -10.34
CA GLN A 56 12.83 -18.52 -11.66
C GLN A 56 11.77 -18.73 -12.74
N ASP A 57 11.45 -17.67 -13.47
CA ASP A 57 10.53 -17.66 -14.63
C ASP A 57 9.21 -18.43 -14.38
N PHE A 58 8.67 -18.30 -13.16
CA PHE A 58 7.42 -18.97 -12.79
C PHE A 58 6.25 -18.34 -13.54
N ALA A 59 5.47 -19.16 -14.24
CA ALA A 59 4.31 -18.75 -15.01
C ALA A 59 3.09 -18.60 -14.09
N PHE A 60 2.69 -17.39 -13.79
CA PHE A 60 1.45 -17.11 -13.05
C PHE A 60 0.24 -17.21 -13.97
N ASN A 61 -0.56 -18.26 -13.79
CA ASN A 61 -1.80 -18.50 -14.51
C ASN A 61 -2.81 -19.23 -13.61
N SER A 62 -3.63 -18.45 -12.92
CA SER A 62 -4.63 -18.97 -11.97
C SER A 62 -5.70 -19.83 -12.64
N SER A 63 -5.94 -19.66 -13.97
CA SER A 63 -6.90 -20.47 -14.73
C SER A 63 -6.50 -21.94 -14.84
N VAL A 64 -5.23 -22.27 -14.62
CA VAL A 64 -4.70 -23.65 -14.57
C VAL A 64 -4.12 -24.00 -13.20
N GLY A 65 -4.50 -23.26 -12.16
CA GLY A 65 -4.06 -23.52 -10.78
C GLY A 65 -2.66 -22.97 -10.43
N GLN A 66 -2.07 -22.13 -11.27
CA GLN A 66 -0.73 -21.57 -11.09
C GLN A 66 -0.78 -20.10 -10.66
N GLY A 67 -1.65 -19.73 -9.71
CA GLY A 67 -1.70 -18.40 -9.13
C GLY A 67 -0.79 -18.21 -7.92
N VAL A 68 -0.14 -19.27 -7.45
CA VAL A 68 0.69 -19.29 -6.24
C VAL A 68 1.93 -20.14 -6.48
N TYR A 69 3.09 -19.55 -6.19
CA TYR A 69 4.35 -20.27 -6.05
C TYR A 69 4.58 -20.59 -4.57
N ASN A 70 4.94 -21.82 -4.26
CA ASN A 70 5.40 -22.26 -2.94
C ASN A 70 6.79 -22.86 -3.05
N GLY A 71 7.69 -22.42 -2.19
CA GLY A 71 9.08 -22.85 -2.16
C GLY A 71 9.68 -22.81 -0.76
N THR A 72 10.98 -22.95 -0.69
CA THR A 72 11.76 -22.79 0.53
C THR A 72 12.87 -21.78 0.27
N LEU A 73 12.90 -20.72 1.06
CA LEU A 73 14.00 -19.77 1.11
C LEU A 73 15.09 -20.36 2.01
N VAL A 74 16.28 -20.57 1.45
CA VAL A 74 17.45 -21.05 2.19
C VAL A 74 18.49 -19.95 2.24
N PRO A 75 18.86 -19.44 3.42
CA PRO A 75 19.93 -18.45 3.55
C PRO A 75 21.25 -18.97 3.01
N PRO A 76 22.04 -18.16 2.27
CA PRO A 76 23.29 -18.63 1.68
C PRO A 76 24.37 -18.86 2.73
N ALA A 77 24.89 -20.07 2.85
CA ALA A 77 25.94 -20.41 3.82
C ALA A 77 27.23 -19.60 3.61
N ALA A 78 27.47 -19.09 2.40
CA ALA A 78 28.64 -18.27 2.09
C ALA A 78 28.55 -16.83 2.63
N CYS A 79 27.33 -16.36 2.97
CA CYS A 79 27.08 -15.04 3.55
C CYS A 79 26.20 -15.16 4.79
N PRO A 80 26.73 -15.74 5.91
CA PRO A 80 25.94 -15.85 7.13
C PRO A 80 25.62 -14.48 7.71
N GLY A 81 24.49 -14.38 8.45
CA GLY A 81 24.14 -13.18 9.21
C GLY A 81 25.15 -12.85 10.34
N PRO A 82 25.08 -11.67 10.96
CA PRO A 82 24.04 -10.66 10.68
C PRO A 82 24.26 -9.91 9.37
N TRP A 83 23.15 -9.37 8.82
CA TRP A 83 23.17 -8.62 7.54
C TRP A 83 22.91 -7.14 7.77
N SER A 84 23.66 -6.31 7.04
CA SER A 84 23.44 -4.85 6.98
C SER A 84 22.27 -4.50 6.06
N LYS A 85 21.95 -5.37 5.09
CA LYS A 85 20.86 -5.20 4.13
C LYS A 85 20.39 -6.56 3.58
N ILE A 86 19.08 -6.70 3.42
CA ILE A 86 18.43 -7.79 2.67
C ILE A 86 17.53 -7.15 1.64
N VAL A 87 17.74 -7.47 0.36
CA VAL A 87 16.96 -6.94 -0.76
C VAL A 87 16.21 -8.06 -1.45
N LEU A 88 14.89 -7.94 -1.52
CA LEU A 88 14.05 -8.71 -2.44
C LEU A 88 14.07 -8.00 -3.80
N ASP A 89 14.26 -8.76 -4.87
CA ASP A 89 14.36 -8.31 -6.24
C ASP A 89 13.42 -9.15 -7.09
N PHE A 90 12.33 -8.54 -7.55
CA PHE A 90 11.34 -9.16 -8.40
C PHE A 90 11.45 -8.62 -9.82
N THR A 91 11.63 -9.51 -10.79
CA THR A 91 11.53 -9.18 -12.21
C THR A 91 10.32 -9.91 -12.78
N GLY A 92 9.40 -9.16 -13.36
CA GLY A 92 8.22 -9.68 -14.05
C GLY A 92 8.26 -9.37 -15.54
N ASN A 93 7.65 -10.24 -16.36
CA ASN A 93 7.40 -9.95 -17.76
C ASN A 93 6.03 -10.50 -18.19
N VAL A 94 5.40 -9.84 -19.13
CA VAL A 94 4.10 -10.24 -19.66
C VAL A 94 3.90 -9.64 -21.04
N ALA A 95 3.33 -10.42 -21.96
CA ALA A 95 2.90 -9.98 -23.28
C ALA A 95 1.44 -10.37 -23.52
N GLY A 96 0.75 -9.61 -24.37
CA GLY A 96 -0.66 -9.80 -24.66
C GLY A 96 -1.53 -8.91 -23.80
N ARG A 97 -2.79 -9.29 -23.57
CA ARG A 97 -3.74 -8.51 -22.79
C ARG A 97 -3.89 -9.06 -21.39
N GLN A 98 -3.76 -8.20 -20.38
CA GLN A 98 -3.99 -8.52 -18.97
C GLN A 98 -4.37 -7.25 -18.21
N PHE A 99 -5.02 -7.41 -17.05
CA PHE A 99 -5.16 -6.37 -16.04
C PHE A 99 -3.93 -6.30 -15.14
N ASP A 100 -3.82 -5.20 -14.39
CA ASP A 100 -3.02 -5.12 -13.18
C ASP A 100 -3.44 -6.18 -12.16
N ARG A 101 -2.46 -6.72 -11.46
CA ARG A 101 -2.65 -7.76 -10.45
C ARG A 101 -1.92 -7.38 -9.18
N LEU A 102 -2.41 -7.89 -8.07
CA LEU A 102 -1.72 -7.77 -6.80
C LEU A 102 -0.80 -8.97 -6.60
N MET A 103 0.44 -8.70 -6.20
CA MET A 103 1.40 -9.70 -5.76
C MET A 103 1.67 -9.55 -4.26
N ASN A 104 1.70 -10.66 -3.55
CA ASN A 104 2.07 -10.73 -2.15
C ASN A 104 3.18 -11.76 -1.96
N VAL A 105 4.13 -11.49 -1.06
CA VAL A 105 5.21 -12.40 -0.69
C VAL A 105 5.23 -12.61 0.81
N TRP A 106 5.23 -13.88 1.23
CA TRP A 106 5.37 -14.29 2.62
C TRP A 106 6.62 -15.14 2.81
N VAL A 107 7.32 -14.93 3.93
CA VAL A 107 8.46 -15.73 4.38
C VAL A 107 8.20 -16.16 5.81
N GLY A 108 8.31 -17.45 6.11
CA GLY A 108 8.09 -17.96 7.47
C GLY A 108 6.70 -17.64 8.04
N GLY A 109 5.73 -17.39 7.15
CA GLY A 109 4.36 -17.00 7.51
C GLY A 109 4.11 -15.50 7.60
N GLY A 110 5.14 -14.66 7.74
CA GLY A 110 5.02 -13.20 7.72
C GLY A 110 4.96 -12.64 6.30
N GLN A 111 4.10 -11.65 6.04
CA GLN A 111 4.08 -10.92 4.77
C GLN A 111 5.23 -9.94 4.73
N VAL A 112 6.11 -10.08 3.76
CA VAL A 112 7.32 -9.25 3.66
C VAL A 112 7.30 -8.28 2.50
N PHE A 113 6.39 -8.45 1.53
CA PHE A 113 6.30 -7.58 0.36
C PHE A 113 4.90 -7.61 -0.26
N GLN A 114 4.46 -6.47 -0.77
CA GLN A 114 3.24 -6.31 -1.56
C GLN A 114 3.51 -5.39 -2.74
N SER A 115 3.01 -5.75 -3.94
CA SER A 115 3.23 -5.02 -5.17
C SER A 115 2.03 -5.14 -6.10
N SER A 116 1.76 -4.12 -6.91
CA SER A 116 0.91 -4.21 -8.09
C SER A 116 1.75 -4.58 -9.32
N THR A 117 1.12 -5.10 -10.38
CA THR A 117 1.77 -5.32 -11.67
C THR A 117 1.31 -4.29 -12.70
N PRO A 118 2.12 -3.95 -13.69
CA PRO A 118 1.68 -3.12 -14.81
C PRO A 118 0.72 -3.88 -15.73
N GLU A 119 -0.11 -3.15 -16.49
CA GLU A 119 -0.87 -3.69 -17.60
C GLU A 119 0.00 -3.75 -18.85
N PRO A 120 0.08 -4.92 -19.55
CA PRO A 120 0.96 -5.07 -20.71
C PRO A 120 0.42 -4.39 -21.97
N ASP A 121 1.32 -4.18 -22.91
CA ASP A 121 1.01 -3.94 -24.31
C ASP A 121 1.11 -5.24 -25.15
N PRO A 122 0.75 -5.23 -26.44
CA PRO A 122 0.84 -6.43 -27.30
C PRO A 122 2.27 -6.93 -27.52
N ASP A 123 3.27 -6.05 -27.50
CA ASP A 123 4.67 -6.39 -27.73
C ASP A 123 5.31 -6.99 -26.46
N GLY A 124 4.71 -6.73 -25.32
CA GLY A 124 5.16 -7.21 -24.01
C GLY A 124 6.04 -6.19 -23.29
N ILE A 125 5.95 -6.25 -21.98
CA ILE A 125 6.73 -5.40 -21.06
C ILE A 125 7.50 -6.23 -20.05
N THR A 126 8.60 -5.69 -19.57
CA THR A 126 9.37 -6.19 -18.43
C THR A 126 9.40 -5.11 -17.37
N TRP A 127 9.21 -5.48 -16.11
CA TRP A 127 9.38 -4.55 -14.99
C TRP A 127 10.21 -5.16 -13.88
N HIS A 128 10.77 -4.29 -13.08
CA HIS A 128 11.65 -4.63 -11.98
C HIS A 128 11.25 -3.87 -10.73
N VAL A 129 11.15 -4.57 -9.60
CA VAL A 129 10.83 -3.98 -8.30
C VAL A 129 11.79 -4.50 -7.25
N GLU A 130 12.35 -3.59 -6.45
CA GLU A 130 13.17 -3.90 -5.30
C GLU A 130 12.44 -3.56 -4.01
N HIS A 131 12.61 -4.40 -2.98
CA HIS A 131 12.05 -4.15 -1.66
C HIS A 131 13.09 -4.39 -0.57
N ASP A 132 13.18 -3.48 0.40
CA ASP A 132 14.07 -3.61 1.57
C ASP A 132 13.42 -4.47 2.65
N ALA A 133 13.83 -5.75 2.70
CA ALA A 133 13.35 -6.70 3.68
C ALA A 133 14.19 -6.77 4.97
N THR A 134 15.14 -5.84 5.18
CA THR A 134 16.09 -5.90 6.29
C THR A 134 15.43 -5.92 7.67
N ARG A 135 14.29 -5.23 7.83
CA ARG A 135 13.52 -5.23 9.10
C ARG A 135 12.98 -6.61 9.49
N PHE A 136 12.88 -7.53 8.54
CA PHE A 136 12.44 -8.91 8.72
C PHE A 136 13.61 -9.90 8.85
N SER A 137 14.83 -9.45 9.17
CA SER A 137 16.04 -10.28 9.17
C SER A 137 15.88 -11.59 9.96
N SER A 138 15.07 -11.60 11.03
CA SER A 138 14.80 -12.82 11.82
C SER A 138 14.17 -13.96 11.00
N LEU A 139 13.36 -13.65 9.98
CA LEU A 139 12.75 -14.62 9.06
C LEU A 139 13.75 -15.21 8.05
N PHE A 140 14.95 -14.62 7.94
CA PHE A 140 15.96 -15.00 6.95
C PHE A 140 17.15 -15.76 7.57
N THR A 141 17.10 -16.09 8.87
CA THR A 141 18.22 -16.70 9.58
C THR A 141 18.32 -18.21 9.40
N GLN A 142 17.24 -18.86 8.97
CA GLN A 142 17.14 -20.31 8.75
C GLN A 142 16.28 -20.60 7.52
N PRO A 143 16.25 -21.85 7.01
CA PRO A 143 15.34 -22.20 5.94
C PRO A 143 13.88 -22.01 6.36
N GLU A 144 13.14 -21.20 5.57
CA GLU A 144 11.74 -20.88 5.80
C GLU A 144 10.88 -21.14 4.56
N PRO A 145 9.62 -21.53 4.74
CA PRO A 145 8.66 -21.53 3.62
C PRO A 145 8.55 -20.13 3.02
N ILE A 146 8.53 -20.07 1.69
CA ILE A 146 8.20 -18.86 0.95
C ILE A 146 6.99 -19.09 0.05
N LYS A 147 6.03 -18.17 0.10
CA LYS A 147 4.86 -18.14 -0.77
C LYS A 147 4.89 -16.84 -1.57
N VAL A 148 4.73 -16.93 -2.88
CA VAL A 148 4.48 -15.78 -3.77
C VAL A 148 3.11 -15.99 -4.41
N GLU A 149 2.19 -15.09 -4.13
CA GLU A 149 0.85 -15.13 -4.70
C GLU A 149 0.67 -13.97 -5.69
N LEU A 150 0.26 -14.30 -6.90
CA LEU A 150 -0.12 -13.40 -7.96
C LEU A 150 -1.27 -14.03 -8.74
N GLN A 151 -2.49 -13.62 -8.43
CA GLN A 151 -3.70 -14.20 -9.02
C GLN A 151 -3.92 -13.64 -10.43
N ASN A 152 -3.31 -14.29 -11.43
CA ASN A 152 -3.39 -13.90 -12.83
C ASN A 152 -4.32 -14.86 -13.60
N TYR A 153 -5.52 -14.40 -13.94
CA TYR A 153 -6.50 -15.20 -14.69
C TYR A 153 -6.31 -15.00 -16.19
N VAL A 154 -5.94 -16.08 -16.90
CA VAL A 154 -5.76 -16.11 -18.36
C VAL A 154 -7.01 -16.77 -18.96
N VAL A 155 -8.00 -15.96 -19.35
CA VAL A 155 -9.30 -16.43 -19.81
C VAL A 155 -9.94 -15.43 -20.79
N GLY A 156 -10.55 -15.95 -21.85
CA GLY A 156 -11.26 -15.13 -22.85
C GLY A 156 -10.31 -14.18 -23.58
N ILE A 157 -10.53 -12.88 -23.39
CA ILE A 157 -9.71 -11.83 -24.00
C ILE A 157 -8.40 -11.56 -23.25
N TYR A 158 -8.27 -12.06 -22.02
CA TYR A 158 -7.06 -11.93 -21.21
C TYR A 158 -6.10 -13.06 -21.53
N THR A 159 -5.10 -12.76 -22.34
CA THR A 159 -4.16 -13.74 -22.92
C THR A 159 -2.79 -13.70 -22.27
N GLY A 160 -2.48 -12.64 -21.50
CA GLY A 160 -1.17 -12.43 -20.90
C GLY A 160 -0.90 -13.38 -19.73
N VAL A 161 0.10 -14.26 -19.88
CA VAL A 161 0.69 -15.00 -18.76
C VAL A 161 1.78 -14.15 -18.16
N ILE A 162 1.73 -13.91 -16.85
CA ILE A 162 2.78 -13.17 -16.15
C ILE A 162 3.87 -14.18 -15.73
N TYR A 163 5.10 -13.92 -16.14
CA TYR A 163 6.26 -14.68 -15.69
C TYR A 163 7.02 -13.89 -14.65
N GLY A 164 7.43 -14.52 -13.55
CA GLY A 164 8.11 -13.87 -12.45
C GLY A 164 9.38 -14.58 -12.01
N THR A 165 10.42 -13.80 -11.72
CA THR A 165 11.67 -14.25 -11.09
C THR A 165 11.84 -13.47 -9.79
N LEU A 166 12.06 -14.16 -8.66
CA LEU A 166 12.33 -13.55 -7.36
C LEU A 166 13.71 -13.96 -6.87
N LYS A 167 14.53 -12.96 -6.53
CA LYS A 167 15.84 -13.13 -5.93
C LYS A 167 15.89 -12.46 -4.57
N VAL A 168 16.74 -12.98 -3.69
CA VAL A 168 17.05 -12.36 -2.39
C VAL A 168 18.56 -12.17 -2.31
N THR A 169 18.98 -10.92 -2.09
CA THR A 169 20.40 -10.56 -1.93
C THR A 169 20.68 -10.16 -0.49
N TYR A 170 21.67 -10.79 0.11
CA TYR A 170 22.10 -10.60 1.49
C TYR A 170 23.45 -9.88 1.50
N TYR A 171 23.54 -8.75 2.20
CA TYR A 171 24.76 -7.98 2.40
C TYR A 171 25.25 -8.15 3.83
N GLN A 172 26.44 -8.72 4.00
CA GLN A 172 27.00 -8.99 5.33
C GLN A 172 27.25 -7.70 6.11
N ALA A 173 26.93 -7.72 7.40
CA ALA A 173 27.25 -6.62 8.29
C ALA A 173 28.75 -6.52 8.54
N THR A 174 29.24 -5.30 8.72
CA THR A 174 30.62 -4.96 9.09
C THR A 174 30.59 -3.86 10.15
N PRO A 175 31.71 -3.56 10.85
CA PRO A 175 31.74 -2.43 11.77
C PRO A 175 31.39 -1.08 11.14
N THR A 176 31.70 -0.88 9.84
CA THR A 176 31.37 0.35 9.09
C THR A 176 29.93 0.34 8.60
N TYR A 177 29.38 -0.84 8.31
CA TYR A 177 28.00 -1.05 7.86
C TYR A 177 27.35 -2.08 8.78
N PRO A 178 26.98 -1.71 10.01
CA PRO A 178 26.42 -2.64 10.98
C PRO A 178 25.03 -3.11 10.57
N ALA A 179 24.60 -4.24 11.11
CA ALA A 179 23.22 -4.67 11.00
C ALA A 179 22.31 -3.63 11.69
N PRO A 180 21.28 -3.13 11.02
CA PRO A 180 20.30 -2.26 11.67
C PRO A 180 19.47 -3.03 12.70
N SER A 181 18.84 -2.30 13.60
CA SER A 181 17.85 -2.89 14.50
C SER A 181 16.70 -3.48 13.68
N HIS A 182 16.32 -4.69 14.01
CA HIS A 182 15.21 -5.43 13.41
C HIS A 182 14.42 -6.17 14.49
N ALA A 183 13.23 -6.65 14.17
CA ALA A 183 12.43 -7.44 15.08
C ALA A 183 13.13 -8.78 15.40
N ASP A 184 13.19 -9.16 16.69
CA ASP A 184 13.71 -10.46 17.13
C ASP A 184 12.79 -11.59 16.68
N GLU A 185 11.49 -11.31 16.55
CA GLU A 185 10.47 -12.26 16.13
C GLU A 185 9.41 -11.56 15.27
N VAL A 186 9.01 -12.22 14.20
CA VAL A 186 7.93 -11.78 13.30
C VAL A 186 6.87 -12.86 13.24
N ILE A 187 5.63 -12.51 13.56
CA ILE A 187 4.48 -13.43 13.54
C ILE A 187 3.46 -12.92 12.52
N GLY A 188 3.30 -13.63 11.40
CA GLY A 188 2.24 -13.37 10.44
C GLY A 188 0.89 -13.93 10.88
N PHE A 189 -0.20 -13.18 10.68
CA PHE A 189 -1.56 -13.66 10.90
C PHE A 189 -2.58 -13.04 9.92
N PRO A 190 -3.36 -13.90 9.22
CA PRO A 190 -3.18 -15.35 9.18
C PRO A 190 -1.83 -15.73 8.60
N ASN A 191 -1.35 -16.91 8.98
CA ASN A 191 -0.05 -17.40 8.56
C ASN A 191 0.00 -17.59 7.03
N ALA A 192 0.89 -16.85 6.35
CA ALA A 192 1.08 -16.85 4.90
C ALA A 192 -0.22 -16.62 4.10
N ASP A 193 -1.09 -15.73 4.57
CA ASP A 193 -2.35 -15.39 3.92
C ASP A 193 -2.83 -13.98 4.32
N SER A 194 -3.99 -13.57 3.81
CA SER A 194 -4.69 -12.34 4.19
C SER A 194 -6.01 -12.63 4.89
N SER A 195 -6.36 -11.80 5.87
CA SER A 195 -7.70 -11.79 6.45
C SER A 195 -8.66 -11.06 5.51
N TYR A 196 -9.83 -11.64 5.23
CA TYR A 196 -10.84 -11.03 4.36
C TYR A 196 -12.03 -10.54 5.18
N PHE A 197 -12.47 -9.30 4.90
CA PHE A 197 -13.58 -8.60 5.54
C PHE A 197 -14.61 -8.27 4.46
N TYR A 198 -15.88 -8.55 4.71
CA TYR A 198 -16.97 -8.43 3.74
C TYR A 198 -18.08 -7.49 4.23
N GLY A 199 -17.76 -6.55 5.09
CA GLY A 199 -18.67 -5.55 5.60
C GLY A 199 -18.21 -4.94 6.91
N PRO A 200 -18.76 -3.78 7.29
CA PRO A 200 -18.25 -2.95 8.39
C PRO A 200 -18.40 -3.57 9.78
N ASN A 201 -19.11 -4.69 9.89
CA ASN A 201 -19.27 -5.46 11.13
C ASN A 201 -18.39 -6.72 11.20
N ASP A 202 -17.66 -7.03 10.13
CA ASP A 202 -16.76 -8.19 10.11
C ASP A 202 -15.57 -7.93 11.03
N VAL A 203 -15.30 -8.91 11.92
CA VAL A 203 -14.15 -8.91 12.81
C VAL A 203 -13.34 -10.17 12.55
N ARG A 204 -12.03 -10.01 12.36
CA ARG A 204 -11.09 -11.14 12.28
C ARG A 204 -10.18 -11.09 13.49
N SER A 205 -10.12 -12.20 14.19
CA SER A 205 -9.38 -12.32 15.44
C SER A 205 -8.39 -13.46 15.37
N THR A 206 -7.24 -13.26 16.00
CA THR A 206 -6.24 -14.31 16.24
C THR A 206 -5.82 -14.29 17.70
N SER A 207 -5.51 -15.47 18.23
CA SER A 207 -4.98 -15.61 19.59
C SER A 207 -3.46 -15.74 19.51
N VAL A 208 -2.74 -14.87 20.20
CA VAL A 208 -1.27 -14.82 20.22
C VAL A 208 -0.78 -14.92 21.66
N THR A 209 0.17 -15.82 21.92
CA THR A 209 0.93 -15.83 23.18
C THR A 209 2.25 -15.13 22.93
N PHE A 210 2.41 -13.97 23.54
CA PHE A 210 3.60 -13.14 23.38
C PHE A 210 4.79 -13.64 24.21
N PRO A 211 6.04 -13.39 23.78
CA PRO A 211 7.22 -13.62 24.60
C PRO A 211 7.13 -12.87 25.94
N ARG A 212 7.47 -13.54 27.03
CA ARG A 212 7.40 -12.92 28.37
C ARG A 212 8.43 -11.83 28.62
N ASN A 213 9.51 -11.80 27.84
CA ASN A 213 10.56 -10.77 27.88
C ASN A 213 10.41 -9.70 26.79
N LEU A 214 9.18 -9.45 26.37
CA LEU A 214 8.84 -8.45 25.35
C LEU A 214 9.21 -7.03 25.80
N THR A 215 9.76 -6.23 24.90
CA THR A 215 10.12 -4.82 25.14
C THR A 215 9.45 -3.86 24.17
N ARG A 216 9.21 -4.26 22.93
CA ARG A 216 8.48 -3.49 21.91
C ARG A 216 7.59 -4.40 21.07
N ALA A 217 6.49 -3.85 20.60
CA ALA A 217 5.58 -4.54 19.69
C ALA A 217 5.02 -3.56 18.66
N TYR A 218 5.04 -3.96 17.39
CA TYR A 218 4.41 -3.23 16.29
C TYR A 218 3.51 -4.19 15.51
N LEU A 219 2.41 -3.67 15.01
CA LEU A 219 1.55 -4.38 14.08
C LEU A 219 1.65 -3.70 12.71
N GLU A 220 2.15 -4.43 11.72
CA GLU A 220 2.10 -4.03 10.31
C GLU A 220 0.83 -4.56 9.66
N LEU A 221 0.22 -3.74 8.82
CA LEU A 221 -1.03 -4.01 8.12
C LEU A 221 -0.86 -3.69 6.63
N TYR A 222 -0.82 -4.72 5.79
CA TYR A 222 -0.87 -4.58 4.33
C TYR A 222 -2.33 -4.48 3.90
N LEU A 223 -2.79 -3.27 3.66
CA LEU A 223 -4.19 -2.95 3.47
C LEU A 223 -4.55 -2.92 1.99
N LYS A 224 -5.58 -3.66 1.60
CA LYS A 224 -6.13 -3.60 0.26
C LYS A 224 -7.65 -3.67 0.24
N GLY A 225 -8.29 -2.59 -0.20
CA GLY A 225 -9.68 -2.59 -0.66
C GLY A 225 -9.82 -3.28 -2.02
N ASN A 226 -10.93 -3.95 -2.25
CA ASN A 226 -11.18 -4.67 -3.49
C ASN A 226 -12.56 -4.35 -4.04
N SER A 227 -12.73 -4.48 -5.38
CA SER A 227 -13.96 -4.14 -6.08
C SER A 227 -14.36 -2.68 -5.82
N CYS A 228 -15.52 -2.37 -5.27
CA CYS A 228 -15.90 -1.00 -4.93
C CYS A 228 -14.91 -0.32 -3.97
N ASP A 229 -14.29 -1.07 -3.06
CA ASP A 229 -13.32 -0.52 -2.12
C ASP A 229 -11.90 -0.40 -2.69
N GLU A 230 -11.65 -0.80 -3.94
CA GLU A 230 -10.37 -0.53 -4.62
C GLU A 230 -10.11 0.97 -4.74
N PHE A 231 -11.16 1.74 -5.04
CA PHE A 231 -11.17 3.21 -5.04
C PHE A 231 -12.09 3.77 -3.96
N TRP A 232 -11.95 3.28 -2.73
CA TRP A 232 -12.80 3.65 -1.60
C TRP A 232 -12.94 5.18 -1.43
N PHE A 233 -11.89 5.95 -1.74
CA PHE A 233 -11.89 7.40 -1.67
C PHE A 233 -12.78 8.07 -2.74
N GLY A 234 -13.26 7.31 -3.74
CA GLY A 234 -14.25 7.72 -4.74
C GLY A 234 -15.67 7.19 -4.48
N SER A 235 -15.90 6.48 -3.36
CA SER A 235 -17.22 5.93 -3.03
C SER A 235 -18.17 7.02 -2.52
N GLN A 236 -19.46 6.89 -2.87
CA GLN A 236 -20.52 7.80 -2.44
C GLN A 236 -21.33 7.17 -1.28
N PRO A 237 -22.15 7.93 -0.57
CA PRO A 237 -23.07 7.41 0.41
C PRO A 237 -24.08 6.44 -0.19
N ASP A 238 -24.53 5.47 0.61
CA ASP A 238 -25.37 4.36 0.16
C ASP A 238 -26.73 4.81 -0.39
N ASP A 239 -27.33 5.86 0.17
CA ASP A 239 -28.61 6.41 -0.25
C ASP A 239 -28.56 7.06 -1.64
N PHE A 240 -27.39 7.60 -2.03
CA PHE A 240 -27.14 8.08 -3.38
C PHE A 240 -26.58 6.98 -4.29
N ALA A 241 -25.61 6.22 -3.82
CA ALA A 241 -24.93 5.19 -4.60
C ALA A 241 -25.87 4.08 -5.07
N GLY A 242 -26.67 3.52 -4.18
CA GLY A 242 -27.55 2.40 -4.47
C GLY A 242 -28.55 2.65 -5.60
N PRO A 243 -29.36 3.74 -5.57
CA PRO A 243 -30.28 4.07 -6.66
C PRO A 243 -29.61 4.36 -8.01
N ASN A 244 -28.36 4.84 -7.97
CA ASN A 244 -27.59 5.20 -9.17
C ASN A 244 -26.65 4.09 -9.66
N GLY A 245 -26.56 2.96 -8.93
CA GLY A 245 -25.70 1.84 -9.26
C GLY A 245 -24.20 2.16 -9.13
N LEU A 246 -23.85 3.02 -8.21
CA LEU A 246 -22.47 3.43 -7.88
C LEU A 246 -21.93 2.64 -6.68
N CYS A 247 -20.66 2.81 -6.36
CA CYS A 247 -20.05 2.24 -5.18
C CYS A 247 -20.42 3.04 -3.93
N GLY A 248 -20.96 2.35 -2.92
CA GLY A 248 -21.40 2.92 -1.66
C GLY A 248 -20.37 2.85 -0.54
N GLY A 249 -20.84 3.12 0.69
CA GLY A 249 -20.02 3.11 1.90
C GLY A 249 -19.37 4.45 2.25
N GLY A 250 -19.57 5.49 1.40
CA GLY A 250 -18.90 6.79 1.56
C GLY A 250 -17.39 6.72 1.29
N ALA A 251 -16.70 7.84 1.38
CA ALA A 251 -15.30 7.99 0.98
C ALA A 251 -14.28 7.81 2.13
N PHE A 252 -14.71 7.35 3.30
CA PHE A 252 -13.84 7.18 4.47
C PHE A 252 -13.69 5.72 4.88
N ARG A 253 -12.46 5.30 5.24
CA ARG A 253 -12.16 3.96 5.76
C ARG A 253 -11.21 4.06 6.94
N GLU A 254 -11.41 3.18 7.94
CA GLU A 254 -10.53 3.04 9.10
C GLU A 254 -10.38 1.57 9.46
N VAL A 255 -9.14 1.11 9.64
CA VAL A 255 -8.87 -0.20 10.23
C VAL A 255 -8.68 -0.03 11.73
N GLN A 256 -9.52 -0.70 12.50
CA GLN A 256 -9.49 -0.70 13.96
C GLN A 256 -8.76 -1.95 14.47
N VAL A 257 -7.82 -1.74 15.38
CA VAL A 257 -7.04 -2.79 16.03
C VAL A 257 -7.46 -2.88 17.49
N SER A 258 -7.90 -4.05 17.94
CA SER A 258 -8.26 -4.30 19.33
C SER A 258 -7.39 -5.38 19.96
N ILE A 259 -7.10 -5.22 21.25
CA ILE A 259 -6.45 -6.22 22.12
C ILE A 259 -7.48 -6.60 23.18
N ASP A 260 -7.80 -7.89 23.28
CA ASP A 260 -8.77 -8.44 24.25
C ASP A 260 -10.11 -7.68 24.25
N GLY A 261 -10.58 -7.32 23.05
CA GLY A 261 -11.83 -6.60 22.83
C GLY A 261 -11.77 -5.09 23.13
N GLN A 262 -10.60 -4.55 23.49
CA GLN A 262 -10.42 -3.12 23.71
C GLN A 262 -9.68 -2.48 22.52
N LEU A 263 -10.22 -1.39 21.97
CA LEU A 263 -9.56 -0.67 20.87
C LEU A 263 -8.16 -0.20 21.31
N ALA A 264 -7.14 -0.65 20.61
CA ALA A 264 -5.73 -0.42 20.93
C ALA A 264 -5.01 0.55 19.97
N GLY A 265 -5.53 0.71 18.77
CA GLY A 265 -4.99 1.60 17.75
C GLY A 265 -5.86 1.60 16.51
N VAL A 266 -5.53 2.50 15.58
CA VAL A 266 -6.19 2.59 14.29
C VAL A 266 -5.17 2.80 13.17
N ALA A 267 -5.55 2.45 11.94
CA ALA A 267 -4.81 2.79 10.73
C ALA A 267 -5.78 3.34 9.68
N TRP A 268 -5.42 4.45 9.04
CA TRP A 268 -6.13 4.95 7.89
C TRP A 268 -5.39 4.47 6.63
N PRO A 269 -6.10 3.86 5.65
CA PRO A 269 -5.45 3.26 4.49
C PRO A 269 -4.85 4.30 3.57
N TYR A 270 -3.62 4.10 3.12
CA TYR A 270 -3.07 4.87 2.00
C TYR A 270 -3.95 4.67 0.75
N PRO A 271 -4.32 5.75 0.03
CA PRO A 271 -5.20 5.66 -1.14
C PRO A 271 -4.41 5.22 -2.39
N PHE A 272 -4.10 3.92 -2.51
CA PHE A 272 -3.41 3.36 -3.66
C PHE A 272 -4.23 3.53 -4.95
N ILE A 273 -3.53 3.83 -6.05
CA ILE A 273 -4.06 3.77 -7.41
C ILE A 273 -3.24 2.74 -8.18
N PHE A 274 -3.89 1.67 -8.61
CA PHE A 274 -3.24 0.61 -9.37
C PHE A 274 -3.09 1.00 -10.84
N THR A 275 -2.26 0.28 -11.60
CA THR A 275 -1.89 0.63 -12.98
C THR A 275 -3.03 0.50 -14.00
N GLY A 276 -4.15 -0.14 -13.62
CA GLY A 276 -5.40 -0.13 -14.38
C GLY A 276 -6.40 0.95 -13.92
N GLY A 277 -6.09 1.66 -12.81
CA GLY A 277 -7.03 2.53 -12.13
C GLY A 277 -7.34 3.84 -12.85
N VAL A 278 -8.58 4.33 -12.73
CA VAL A 278 -9.10 5.57 -13.36
C VAL A 278 -9.09 5.49 -14.89
N ASN A 279 -7.94 5.33 -15.48
CA ASN A 279 -7.69 5.13 -16.90
C ASN A 279 -6.29 4.49 -17.06
N PRO A 280 -6.17 3.26 -17.61
CA PRO A 280 -4.88 2.55 -17.72
C PRO A 280 -3.79 3.33 -18.45
N TRP A 281 -4.17 4.26 -19.33
CA TRP A 281 -3.21 5.09 -20.09
C TRP A 281 -2.49 6.12 -19.23
N LEU A 282 -2.98 6.39 -18.03
CA LEU A 282 -2.32 7.32 -17.09
C LEU A 282 -0.99 6.77 -16.55
N TRP A 283 -0.88 5.44 -16.46
CA TRP A 283 0.21 4.76 -15.73
C TRP A 283 1.20 4.09 -16.70
N ARG A 284 1.55 4.78 -17.78
CA ARG A 284 2.43 4.28 -18.84
C ARG A 284 3.44 5.36 -19.26
N PRO A 285 4.75 5.22 -18.87
CA PRO A 285 5.39 4.09 -18.22
C PRO A 285 5.47 4.19 -16.68
N MET A 286 5.13 5.34 -16.06
CA MET A 286 5.27 5.52 -14.62
C MET A 286 4.01 5.08 -13.89
N PRO A 287 4.11 4.23 -12.86
CA PRO A 287 2.99 3.87 -12.00
C PRO A 287 2.59 5.04 -11.10
N ALA A 288 1.42 4.94 -10.46
CA ALA A 288 1.06 5.81 -9.35
C ALA A 288 2.01 5.63 -8.15
N VAL A 289 2.05 6.62 -7.26
CA VAL A 289 2.92 6.61 -6.08
C VAL A 289 2.73 5.33 -5.27
N ASN A 290 3.83 4.65 -4.93
CA ASN A 290 3.87 3.40 -4.16
C ASN A 290 3.14 2.19 -4.80
N ALA A 291 2.71 2.24 -6.07
CA ALA A 291 1.96 1.12 -6.65
C ALA A 291 2.82 -0.14 -6.84
N PHE A 292 4.14 -0.03 -7.02
CA PHE A 292 5.04 -1.18 -7.18
C PHE A 292 5.71 -1.64 -5.89
N ASP A 293 5.83 -0.78 -4.88
CA ASP A 293 6.30 -1.17 -3.54
C ASP A 293 5.32 -0.60 -2.51
N MET A 294 4.29 -1.39 -2.19
CA MET A 294 3.17 -0.96 -1.36
C MET A 294 3.53 -1.10 0.13
N PRO A 295 3.77 0.00 0.86
CA PRO A 295 4.15 -0.09 2.27
C PRO A 295 2.95 -0.48 3.15
N PRO A 296 3.20 -1.23 4.26
CA PRO A 296 2.18 -1.46 5.26
C PRO A 296 1.92 -0.20 6.10
N GLN A 297 0.70 -0.10 6.67
CA GLN A 297 0.41 0.82 7.77
C GLN A 297 0.88 0.21 9.09
N ILE A 298 1.44 1.03 9.99
CA ILE A 298 2.05 0.56 11.24
C ILE A 298 1.29 1.08 12.44
N VAL A 299 0.80 0.16 13.28
CA VAL A 299 0.22 0.47 14.59
C VAL A 299 1.25 0.11 15.67
N ASN A 300 1.67 1.11 16.45
CA ASN A 300 2.64 0.91 17.53
C ASN A 300 1.93 0.41 18.79
N LEU A 301 2.11 -0.89 19.10
CA LEU A 301 1.54 -1.56 20.27
C LEU A 301 2.49 -1.57 21.47
N THR A 302 3.65 -0.92 21.40
CA THR A 302 4.64 -0.89 22.50
C THR A 302 4.08 -0.42 23.86
N PRO A 303 3.13 0.55 23.93
CA PRO A 303 2.51 0.89 25.21
C PRO A 303 1.77 -0.26 25.91
N TYR A 304 1.38 -1.30 25.17
CA TYR A 304 0.67 -2.47 25.70
C TYR A 304 1.58 -3.62 26.17
N VAL A 305 2.90 -3.51 25.94
CA VAL A 305 3.87 -4.59 26.25
C VAL A 305 3.74 -5.10 27.68
N GLY A 306 3.54 -4.19 28.65
CA GLY A 306 3.38 -4.57 30.06
C GLY A 306 2.08 -5.35 30.37
N VAL A 307 1.14 -5.42 29.41
CA VAL A 307 -0.05 -6.28 29.49
C VAL A 307 0.19 -7.58 28.71
N LEU A 308 0.86 -7.50 27.56
CA LEU A 308 1.03 -8.61 26.62
C LEU A 308 2.07 -9.66 27.08
N ASN A 309 2.98 -9.30 28.02
CA ASN A 309 4.10 -10.14 28.46
C ASN A 309 3.78 -11.06 29.67
N ASP A 310 2.50 -11.25 30.00
CA ASP A 310 2.06 -12.07 31.13
C ASP A 310 2.17 -13.59 30.88
N GLY A 311 2.38 -13.98 29.61
CA GLY A 311 2.50 -15.37 29.16
C GLY A 311 1.14 -16.04 28.92
N GLN A 312 0.03 -15.29 28.94
CA GLN A 312 -1.28 -15.78 28.55
C GLN A 312 -1.55 -15.47 27.07
N PRO A 313 -2.48 -16.18 26.44
CA PRO A 313 -2.94 -15.82 25.10
C PRO A 313 -3.75 -14.52 25.13
N HIS A 314 -3.40 -13.58 24.25
CA HIS A 314 -4.16 -12.35 23.99
C HIS A 314 -4.84 -12.42 22.63
N THR A 315 -6.03 -11.85 22.53
CA THR A 315 -6.76 -11.79 21.27
C THR A 315 -6.49 -10.48 20.56
N ILE A 316 -5.85 -10.55 19.39
CA ILE A 316 -5.73 -9.42 18.46
C ILE A 316 -6.86 -9.48 17.46
N SER A 317 -7.64 -8.41 17.35
CA SER A 317 -8.78 -8.33 16.44
C SER A 317 -8.64 -7.15 15.51
N LEU A 318 -9.02 -7.36 14.25
CA LEU A 318 -9.08 -6.35 13.19
C LEU A 318 -10.51 -6.18 12.73
N ARG A 319 -10.88 -4.95 12.38
CA ARG A 319 -12.15 -4.58 11.77
C ARG A 319 -11.89 -3.43 10.80
N VAL A 320 -12.56 -3.45 9.63
CA VAL A 320 -12.59 -2.30 8.70
C VAL A 320 -13.90 -1.55 8.92
N ALA A 321 -13.82 -0.34 9.45
CA ALA A 321 -14.98 0.52 9.59
C ALA A 321 -15.32 1.17 8.24
N HIS A 322 -16.63 1.30 7.95
CA HIS A 322 -17.18 1.86 6.70
C HIS A 322 -16.82 1.06 5.43
N ASP A 323 -16.44 -0.21 5.58
CA ASP A 323 -16.24 -1.14 4.48
C ASP A 323 -17.47 -1.17 3.57
N GLY A 324 -17.32 -0.84 2.30
CA GLY A 324 -18.40 -0.79 1.32
C GLY A 324 -18.56 -2.10 0.52
N TYR A 325 -17.52 -2.96 0.47
CA TYR A 325 -17.57 -4.21 -0.27
C TYR A 325 -16.69 -5.31 0.34
N TYR A 326 -15.35 -5.34 0.11
CA TYR A 326 -14.47 -6.23 0.86
C TYR A 326 -13.01 -5.76 0.88
N TRP A 327 -12.29 -6.15 1.95
CA TRP A 327 -10.87 -5.87 2.17
C TRP A 327 -10.07 -7.15 2.37
N GLY A 328 -8.85 -7.16 1.86
CA GLY A 328 -7.82 -8.16 2.18
C GLY A 328 -6.72 -7.49 3.01
N ILE A 329 -6.42 -8.03 4.18
CA ILE A 329 -5.40 -7.49 5.09
C ILE A 329 -4.41 -8.57 5.46
N GLY A 330 -3.16 -8.41 5.03
CA GLY A 330 -2.02 -9.15 5.57
C GLY A 330 -1.49 -8.46 6.81
N SER A 331 -1.11 -9.23 7.84
CA SER A 331 -0.72 -8.66 9.12
C SER A 331 0.52 -9.33 9.69
N ASN A 332 1.42 -8.53 10.27
CA ASN A 332 2.60 -9.01 11.00
C ASN A 332 2.70 -8.35 12.37
N LEU A 333 2.94 -9.15 13.40
CA LEU A 333 3.49 -8.63 14.66
C LEU A 333 5.02 -8.68 14.59
N LEU A 334 5.65 -7.53 14.80
CA LEU A 334 7.10 -7.37 14.93
C LEU A 334 7.41 -7.16 16.40
N LEU A 335 8.18 -8.07 17.00
CA LEU A 335 8.40 -8.15 18.43
C LEU A 335 9.89 -8.03 18.77
N ASP A 336 10.22 -7.16 19.73
CA ASP A 336 11.57 -7.05 20.29
C ASP A 336 11.59 -7.57 21.70
N ARG A 337 12.67 -8.23 22.11
CA ARG A 337 12.83 -8.91 23.40
C ARG A 337 14.04 -8.39 24.16
N ASP A 338 14.00 -8.54 25.47
CA ASP A 338 15.16 -8.37 26.34
C ASP A 338 15.86 -9.72 26.53
N PRO A 339 17.01 -9.97 25.88
CA PRO A 339 17.69 -11.26 26.00
C PRO A 339 18.31 -11.51 27.38
N ALA A 340 18.46 -10.46 28.21
CA ALA A 340 19.03 -10.59 29.56
C ALA A 340 17.99 -10.98 30.61
N LEU A 341 16.71 -10.93 30.30
CA LEU A 341 15.62 -11.27 31.20
C LEU A 341 14.80 -12.43 30.64
N SER A 342 14.34 -13.33 31.52
CA SER A 342 13.35 -14.34 31.15
C SER A 342 11.93 -13.78 31.09
N GLN A 343 11.69 -12.66 31.76
CA GLN A 343 10.42 -11.94 31.78
C GLN A 343 10.69 -10.47 32.10
N THR A 344 10.03 -9.58 31.38
CA THR A 344 9.88 -8.16 31.70
C THR A 344 8.60 -7.95 32.49
N SER A 345 8.45 -6.82 33.19
CA SER A 345 7.21 -6.39 33.83
C SER A 345 6.82 -5.01 33.34
N GLY A 346 5.56 -4.65 33.45
CA GLY A 346 5.10 -3.34 33.01
C GLY A 346 3.61 -3.14 33.20
N ALA A 347 3.11 -2.02 32.70
CA ALA A 347 1.68 -1.72 32.69
C ALA A 347 1.31 -0.72 31.60
N LEU A 348 0.08 -0.81 31.14
CA LEU A 348 -0.60 0.29 30.44
C LEU A 348 -0.91 1.40 31.45
N VAL A 349 -0.47 2.64 31.16
CA VAL A 349 -0.63 3.80 32.05
C VAL A 349 -1.90 4.58 31.72
N SER A 350 -2.08 4.86 30.42
CA SER A 350 -3.26 5.59 29.96
C SER A 350 -3.60 5.21 28.54
N ARG A 351 -4.90 5.32 28.20
CA ARG A 351 -5.42 5.13 26.87
C ARG A 351 -6.57 6.10 26.62
N SER A 352 -6.42 6.95 25.62
CA SER A 352 -7.45 7.86 25.14
C SER A 352 -7.67 7.58 23.65
N ILE A 353 -8.61 6.69 23.33
CA ILE A 353 -9.01 6.35 21.97
C ILE A 353 -10.53 6.29 21.97
N THR A 354 -11.17 7.17 21.19
CA THR A 354 -12.62 7.12 21.00
C THR A 354 -12.99 5.96 20.09
N PRO A 355 -14.15 5.32 20.26
CA PRO A 355 -14.62 4.24 19.38
C PRO A 355 -14.86 4.68 17.94
N ASP A 356 -15.16 5.96 17.74
CA ASP A 356 -15.59 6.56 16.47
C ASP A 356 -14.60 7.66 16.04
N ALA A 357 -14.37 7.76 14.73
CA ALA A 357 -13.52 8.79 14.13
C ALA A 357 -14.17 10.19 14.07
N GLY A 358 -15.45 10.31 14.42
CA GLY A 358 -16.18 11.58 14.32
C GLY A 358 -16.40 12.02 12.88
N GLU A 359 -16.67 11.08 11.99
CA GLU A 359 -16.96 11.35 10.60
C GLU A 359 -18.18 12.27 10.44
N THR A 360 -18.05 13.24 9.53
CA THR A 360 -19.15 14.12 9.13
C THR A 360 -19.32 14.06 7.62
N TYR A 361 -20.56 14.12 7.21
CA TYR A 361 -20.93 14.01 5.82
C TYR A 361 -21.88 15.14 5.42
N VAL A 362 -21.59 15.82 4.31
CA VAL A 362 -22.43 16.88 3.74
C VAL A 362 -22.63 16.62 2.26
N GLU A 363 -23.89 16.63 1.83
CA GLU A 363 -24.23 16.47 0.42
C GLU A 363 -25.14 17.59 -0.09
N SER A 364 -25.02 17.85 -1.39
CA SER A 364 -25.98 18.65 -2.15
C SER A 364 -26.27 17.91 -3.44
N THR A 365 -27.37 17.19 -3.47
CA THR A 365 -27.75 16.30 -4.56
C THR A 365 -28.87 16.85 -5.41
N GLY A 366 -28.88 16.48 -6.69
CA GLY A 366 -29.93 16.75 -7.66
C GLY A 366 -30.17 15.54 -8.57
N SER A 367 -31.12 15.63 -9.50
CA SER A 367 -31.45 14.53 -10.42
C SER A 367 -30.30 14.06 -11.32
N ASN A 368 -29.28 14.87 -11.49
CA ASN A 368 -28.18 14.63 -12.43
C ASN A 368 -26.80 14.51 -11.73
N GLY A 369 -26.76 14.30 -10.43
CA GLY A 369 -25.50 14.20 -9.69
C GLY A 369 -25.52 14.98 -8.39
N GLY A 370 -24.35 15.29 -7.84
CA GLY A 370 -24.23 15.99 -6.58
C GLY A 370 -22.80 16.40 -6.23
N VAL A 371 -22.72 17.13 -5.13
CA VAL A 371 -21.47 17.43 -4.44
C VAL A 371 -21.51 16.74 -3.10
N PHE A 372 -20.49 15.97 -2.80
CA PHE A 372 -20.34 15.17 -1.59
C PHE A 372 -19.07 15.59 -0.88
N THR A 373 -19.16 15.86 0.41
CA THR A 373 -18.00 16.18 1.25
C THR A 373 -18.00 15.29 2.47
N THR A 374 -16.96 14.48 2.62
CA THR A 374 -16.71 13.64 3.79
C THR A 374 -15.51 14.20 4.54
N SER A 375 -15.67 14.41 5.83
CA SER A 375 -14.58 14.87 6.70
C SER A 375 -14.53 14.02 7.95
N ALA A 376 -13.33 13.68 8.41
CA ALA A 376 -13.10 13.00 9.67
C ALA A 376 -11.86 13.58 10.37
N ALA A 377 -11.88 13.57 11.70
CA ALA A 377 -10.73 13.95 12.49
C ALA A 377 -10.62 13.04 13.71
N ARG A 378 -9.41 12.59 14.02
CA ARG A 378 -9.18 11.71 15.15
C ARG A 378 -7.94 12.12 15.91
N HIS A 379 -8.02 12.04 17.22
CA HIS A 379 -6.86 12.14 18.10
C HIS A 379 -6.86 10.92 19.03
N LEU A 380 -5.69 10.31 19.19
CA LEU A 380 -5.51 9.24 20.15
C LEU A 380 -4.18 9.41 20.90
N GLN A 381 -4.16 8.94 22.15
CA GLN A 381 -2.95 8.88 22.96
C GLN A 381 -2.96 7.61 23.79
N VAL A 382 -1.84 6.87 23.76
CA VAL A 382 -1.64 5.66 24.55
C VAL A 382 -0.27 5.72 25.21
N SER A 383 -0.20 5.43 26.49
CA SER A 383 1.05 5.42 27.26
C SER A 383 1.16 4.14 28.10
N GLY A 384 2.33 3.54 28.11
CA GLY A 384 2.65 2.38 28.93
C GLY A 384 4.14 2.32 29.24
N TYR A 385 4.51 1.46 30.17
CA TYR A 385 5.91 1.23 30.50
C TYR A 385 6.25 -0.24 30.58
N VAL A 386 7.52 -0.54 30.38
CA VAL A 386 8.12 -1.86 30.60
C VAL A 386 9.42 -1.69 31.39
N ASP A 387 9.63 -2.54 32.40
CA ASP A 387 10.87 -2.65 33.17
C ASP A 387 11.77 -3.69 32.49
N THR A 388 12.88 -3.23 31.95
CA THR A 388 13.87 -4.03 31.21
C THR A 388 15.15 -4.19 32.03
N SER A 389 16.10 -5.01 31.56
CA SER A 389 17.45 -5.11 32.16
C SER A 389 18.21 -3.77 32.16
N ALA A 390 17.89 -2.86 31.25
CA ALA A 390 18.46 -1.51 31.18
C ALA A 390 17.71 -0.49 32.08
N GLY A 391 16.58 -0.88 32.68
CA GLY A 391 15.72 -0.03 33.51
C GLY A 391 14.35 0.17 32.90
N ARG A 392 13.56 1.08 33.50
CA ARG A 392 12.21 1.39 33.03
C ARG A 392 12.23 2.21 31.75
N ILE A 393 11.47 1.73 30.77
CA ILE A 393 11.21 2.42 29.48
C ILE A 393 9.72 2.74 29.43
N THR A 394 9.38 4.01 29.32
CA THR A 394 8.00 4.48 29.12
C THR A 394 7.84 4.88 27.65
N THR A 395 6.82 4.35 26.99
CA THR A 395 6.48 4.73 25.62
C THR A 395 5.11 5.37 25.59
N THR A 396 5.02 6.58 25.00
CA THR A 396 3.77 7.27 24.71
C THR A 396 3.66 7.45 23.20
N VAL A 397 2.55 6.99 22.64
CA VAL A 397 2.18 7.20 21.23
C VAL A 397 1.01 8.16 21.20
N GLU A 398 1.16 9.24 20.45
CA GLU A 398 0.13 10.23 20.18
C GLU A 398 -0.05 10.35 18.67
N GLN A 399 -1.28 10.30 18.19
CA GLN A 399 -1.59 10.42 16.76
C GLN A 399 -2.76 11.38 16.56
N THR A 400 -2.62 12.20 15.52
CA THR A 400 -3.68 13.07 15.02
C THR A 400 -3.89 12.77 13.55
N PHE A 401 -5.14 12.56 13.17
CA PHE A 401 -5.56 12.24 11.82
C PHE A 401 -6.52 13.32 11.32
N GLY A 402 -6.36 13.69 10.07
CA GLY A 402 -7.25 14.60 9.37
C GLY A 402 -7.63 14.05 8.00
N PHE A 403 -8.91 14.07 7.67
CA PHE A 403 -9.46 13.58 6.41
C PHE A 403 -10.44 14.60 5.85
N ASN A 404 -10.28 14.90 4.57
CA ASN A 404 -11.23 15.69 3.81
C ASN A 404 -11.30 15.19 2.37
N ASN A 405 -12.49 14.77 1.95
CA ASN A 405 -12.74 14.27 0.61
C ASN A 405 -13.94 15.01 0.03
N LYS A 406 -13.75 15.64 -1.13
CA LYS A 406 -14.81 16.31 -1.87
C LYS A 406 -14.94 15.72 -3.26
N GLN A 407 -16.14 15.30 -3.61
CA GLN A 407 -16.49 14.76 -4.92
C GLN A 407 -17.58 15.61 -5.55
N GLU A 408 -17.41 15.93 -6.85
CA GLU A 408 -18.41 16.60 -7.67
C GLU A 408 -18.76 15.64 -8.81
N LEU A 409 -19.97 15.10 -8.80
CA LEU A 409 -20.45 14.14 -9.78
C LEU A 409 -21.52 14.75 -10.68
N ASN A 410 -21.41 14.47 -11.99
CA ASN A 410 -22.45 14.74 -12.96
C ASN A 410 -22.79 13.45 -13.72
N LEU A 411 -23.96 12.88 -13.43
CA LEU A 411 -24.40 11.62 -14.02
C LEU A 411 -24.87 11.74 -15.48
N THR A 412 -25.16 12.96 -15.97
CA THR A 412 -25.59 13.17 -17.36
C THR A 412 -24.43 12.98 -18.34
N ASN A 413 -23.25 13.46 -17.98
CA ASN A 413 -22.04 13.33 -18.78
C ASN A 413 -20.94 12.50 -18.08
N PHE A 414 -21.28 11.88 -16.95
CA PHE A 414 -20.38 11.05 -16.14
C PHE A 414 -19.05 11.73 -15.84
N LEU A 415 -19.14 13.01 -15.45
CA LEU A 415 -18.00 13.78 -14.96
C LEU A 415 -17.83 13.54 -13.47
N GLU A 416 -16.61 13.26 -13.06
CA GLU A 416 -16.18 13.21 -11.66
C GLU A 416 -14.98 14.13 -11.45
N ASN A 417 -15.08 15.04 -10.48
CA ASN A 417 -13.95 15.76 -9.92
C ASN A 417 -13.80 15.33 -8.45
N LEU A 418 -12.62 14.88 -8.08
CA LEU A 418 -12.31 14.44 -6.73
C LEU A 418 -11.12 15.22 -6.18
N THR A 419 -11.29 15.69 -4.95
CA THR A 419 -10.23 16.25 -4.11
C THR A 419 -10.18 15.44 -2.84
N HIS A 420 -9.05 14.81 -2.56
CA HIS A 420 -8.82 14.02 -1.36
C HIS A 420 -7.58 14.54 -0.66
N ASP A 421 -7.69 14.77 0.64
CA ASP A 421 -6.59 15.15 1.52
C ASP A 421 -6.68 14.29 2.78
N GLU A 422 -5.64 13.53 3.04
CA GLU A 422 -5.47 12.75 4.26
C GLU A 422 -4.14 13.11 4.91
N THR A 423 -4.15 13.31 6.22
CA THR A 423 -2.96 13.66 7.01
C THR A 423 -2.88 12.79 8.25
N ILE A 424 -1.67 12.34 8.59
CA ILE A 424 -1.38 11.54 9.79
C ILE A 424 -0.15 12.11 10.47
N ASP A 425 -0.35 12.69 11.68
CA ASP A 425 0.74 13.13 12.53
C ASP A 425 0.92 12.14 13.67
N THR A 426 2.10 11.52 13.75
CA THR A 426 2.46 10.56 14.79
C THR A 426 3.62 11.08 15.62
N SER A 427 3.46 11.13 16.95
CA SER A 427 4.51 11.42 17.91
C SER A 427 4.72 10.23 18.83
N THR A 428 5.93 9.63 18.79
CA THR A 428 6.34 8.59 19.71
C THR A 428 7.38 9.12 20.66
N THR A 429 7.04 9.21 21.95
CA THR A 429 7.95 9.59 23.03
C THR A 429 8.39 8.34 23.77
N THR A 430 9.69 8.09 23.83
CA THR A 430 10.32 7.00 24.60
C THR A 430 11.23 7.63 25.65
N SER A 431 10.92 7.38 26.92
CA SER A 431 11.71 7.85 28.07
C SER A 431 12.30 6.66 28.83
N GLY A 432 13.59 6.69 29.08
CA GLY A 432 14.32 5.63 29.77
C GLY A 432 15.55 6.17 30.50
N PRO A 433 16.43 5.28 31.00
CA PRO A 433 17.65 5.68 31.73
C PRO A 433 18.58 6.61 30.92
N ASP A 434 18.60 6.46 29.59
CA ASP A 434 19.45 7.26 28.70
C ASP A 434 18.83 8.62 28.32
N GLY A 435 17.65 8.92 28.82
CA GLY A 435 16.91 10.15 28.53
C GLY A 435 15.63 9.95 27.76
N THR A 436 15.17 11.01 27.10
CA THR A 436 13.92 11.05 26.36
C THR A 436 14.18 11.26 24.88
N THR A 437 13.71 10.32 24.06
CA THR A 437 13.68 10.44 22.59
C THR A 437 12.25 10.70 22.14
N VAL A 438 12.06 11.72 21.29
CA VAL A 438 10.79 11.97 20.61
C VAL A 438 10.99 11.84 19.10
N ARG A 439 10.25 10.93 18.49
CA ARG A 439 10.16 10.78 17.05
C ARG A 439 8.80 11.29 16.57
N LYS A 440 8.81 12.27 15.68
CA LYS A 440 7.60 12.79 15.03
C LYS A 440 7.66 12.45 13.54
N VAL A 441 6.53 11.98 13.02
CA VAL A 441 6.31 11.73 11.59
C VAL A 441 5.02 12.42 11.21
N SER A 442 5.09 13.26 10.18
CA SER A 442 3.92 13.88 9.55
C SER A 442 3.83 13.35 8.13
N GLU A 443 2.67 12.84 7.76
CA GLU A 443 2.38 12.26 6.45
C GLU A 443 1.16 12.93 5.83
N SER A 444 1.19 13.12 4.51
CA SER A 444 0.07 13.69 3.75
C SER A 444 -0.07 12.96 2.42
N TYR A 445 -1.32 12.63 2.05
CA TYR A 445 -1.68 11.85 0.88
C TYR A 445 -2.71 12.58 0.01
N PRO A 446 -2.35 13.70 -0.65
CA PRO A 446 -3.28 14.42 -1.50
C PRO A 446 -3.52 13.72 -2.83
N ILE A 447 -4.80 13.68 -3.27
CA ILE A 447 -5.19 13.28 -4.63
C ILE A 447 -6.08 14.37 -5.23
N ARG A 448 -5.81 14.71 -6.49
CA ARG A 448 -6.64 15.55 -7.34
C ARG A 448 -6.95 14.78 -8.61
N MET A 449 -8.21 14.41 -8.80
CA MET A 449 -8.61 13.59 -9.94
C MET A 449 -9.74 14.27 -10.70
N ARG A 450 -9.68 14.13 -12.01
CA ARG A 450 -10.79 14.43 -12.89
C ARG A 450 -10.93 13.32 -13.92
N SER A 451 -12.11 12.76 -14.01
CA SER A 451 -12.46 11.80 -15.06
C SER A 451 -13.77 12.19 -15.73
N LEU A 452 -13.89 11.88 -17.01
CA LEU A 452 -15.09 12.17 -17.80
C LEU A 452 -15.36 10.98 -18.72
N PHE A 453 -16.48 10.31 -18.54
CA PHE A 453 -16.90 9.22 -19.41
C PHE A 453 -17.96 9.70 -20.40
N GLN A 454 -17.58 9.81 -21.67
CA GLN A 454 -18.46 10.25 -22.76
C GLN A 454 -19.06 9.04 -23.48
N THR A 455 -20.36 8.88 -23.39
CA THR A 455 -21.13 7.86 -24.12
C THR A 455 -21.51 8.34 -25.52
N PRO A 456 -21.84 7.42 -26.48
CA PRO A 456 -22.20 7.80 -27.82
C PRO A 456 -23.43 8.71 -27.88
N GLN A 457 -23.38 9.72 -28.74
CA GLN A 457 -24.56 10.45 -29.17
C GLN A 457 -25.40 9.58 -30.13
N GLN A 458 -26.69 9.93 -30.27
CA GLN A 458 -27.63 9.17 -31.08
C GLN A 458 -27.09 8.86 -32.48
N GLY A 459 -26.93 7.59 -32.84
CA GLY A 459 -26.44 7.11 -34.13
C GLY A 459 -24.98 6.65 -34.18
N GLN A 460 -24.19 6.84 -33.13
CA GLN A 460 -22.83 6.29 -33.03
C GLN A 460 -22.87 4.91 -32.37
N LYS A 461 -22.30 3.88 -32.99
CA LYS A 461 -22.13 2.56 -32.43
C LYS A 461 -20.73 2.41 -31.81
N ASP A 462 -20.65 1.77 -30.66
CA ASP A 462 -19.37 1.47 -29.98
C ASP A 462 -18.45 2.69 -29.81
N PHE A 463 -19.02 3.84 -29.47
CA PHE A 463 -18.23 5.04 -29.18
C PHE A 463 -18.24 5.33 -27.68
N TRP A 464 -17.08 5.55 -27.12
CA TRP A 464 -16.90 6.18 -25.81
C TRP A 464 -15.51 6.80 -25.70
N ASN A 465 -15.39 7.81 -24.86
CA ASN A 465 -14.13 8.48 -24.52
C ASN A 465 -14.02 8.59 -23.01
N LEU A 466 -12.83 8.34 -22.49
CA LEU A 466 -12.46 8.50 -21.09
C LEU A 466 -11.20 9.38 -20.99
N PRO A 467 -11.32 10.71 -21.15
CA PRO A 467 -10.25 11.59 -20.74
C PRO A 467 -10.17 11.62 -19.21
N ALA A 468 -8.97 11.49 -18.70
CA ALA A 468 -8.74 11.53 -17.26
C ALA A 468 -7.41 12.24 -16.95
N GLY A 469 -7.32 12.79 -15.74
CA GLY A 469 -6.11 13.33 -15.15
C GLY A 469 -6.08 13.09 -13.67
N VAL A 470 -4.91 12.75 -13.15
CA VAL A 470 -4.67 12.50 -11.73
C VAL A 470 -3.36 13.18 -11.33
N GLU A 471 -3.40 13.86 -10.20
CA GLU A 471 -2.23 14.22 -9.40
C GLU A 471 -2.33 13.48 -8.08
N GLN A 472 -1.30 12.71 -7.72
CA GLN A 472 -1.19 11.98 -6.47
C GLN A 472 0.16 12.26 -5.86
N SER A 473 0.20 12.52 -4.56
CA SER A 473 1.47 12.74 -3.84
C SER A 473 1.54 11.93 -2.54
N LEU A 474 2.77 11.64 -2.14
CA LEU A 474 3.15 11.21 -0.80
C LEU A 474 4.13 12.24 -0.26
N GLN A 475 3.75 12.92 0.83
CA GLN A 475 4.64 13.82 1.54
C GLN A 475 4.89 13.28 2.94
N GLN A 476 6.15 13.20 3.33
CA GLN A 476 6.52 12.73 4.67
C GLN A 476 7.62 13.59 5.27
N GLN A 477 7.45 13.99 6.52
CA GLN A 477 8.47 14.65 7.32
C GLN A 477 8.73 13.86 8.59
N THR A 478 9.99 13.58 8.88
CA THR A 478 10.41 12.94 10.14
C THR A 478 11.32 13.88 10.91
N THR A 479 11.11 13.99 12.23
CA THR A 479 12.07 14.61 13.14
C THR A 479 12.31 13.70 14.33
N VAL A 480 13.58 13.61 14.78
CA VAL A 480 13.97 12.88 15.99
C VAL A 480 14.73 13.84 16.90
N THR A 481 14.30 13.92 18.14
CA THR A 481 15.02 14.67 19.18
C THR A 481 15.43 13.73 20.31
N HIS A 482 16.59 13.98 20.92
CA HIS A 482 17.01 13.31 22.13
C HIS A 482 17.33 14.37 23.20
N ASN A 483 16.68 14.28 24.35
CA ASN A 483 16.77 15.26 25.45
C ASN A 483 16.54 16.70 24.96
N GLY A 484 15.58 16.89 24.03
CA GLY A 484 15.20 18.17 23.45
C GLY A 484 16.11 18.67 22.31
N ALA A 485 17.27 18.04 22.06
CA ALA A 485 18.11 18.37 20.92
C ALA A 485 17.73 17.54 19.70
N GLN A 486 17.60 18.17 18.53
CA GLN A 486 17.34 17.46 17.29
C GLN A 486 18.57 16.64 16.87
N THR A 487 18.38 15.34 16.66
CA THR A 487 19.41 14.38 16.25
C THR A 487 19.26 13.92 14.82
N PHE A 488 18.03 13.99 14.27
CA PHE A 488 17.74 13.62 12.88
C PHE A 488 16.51 14.38 12.38
N SER A 489 16.51 14.69 11.09
CA SER A 489 15.31 15.06 10.35
C SER A 489 15.41 14.58 8.91
N SER A 490 14.27 14.27 8.30
CA SER A 490 14.17 13.95 6.87
C SER A 490 12.88 14.50 6.29
N TRP A 491 12.89 14.69 4.99
CA TRP A 491 11.76 15.12 4.20
C TRP A 491 11.71 14.33 2.89
N LEU A 492 10.51 13.96 2.47
CA LEU A 492 10.19 13.28 1.23
C LEU A 492 8.96 13.94 0.60
N ASP A 493 9.02 14.15 -0.70
CA ASP A 493 7.88 14.45 -1.56
C ASP A 493 8.01 13.59 -2.82
N ASP A 494 7.03 12.75 -3.06
CA ASP A 494 6.90 11.95 -4.27
C ASP A 494 5.56 12.30 -4.92
N THR A 495 5.60 12.94 -6.08
CA THR A 495 4.43 13.45 -6.78
C THR A 495 4.36 12.93 -8.21
N VAL A 496 3.28 12.24 -8.53
CA VAL A 496 2.94 11.79 -9.88
C VAL A 496 1.81 12.65 -10.45
N ASN A 497 2.01 13.16 -11.67
CA ASN A 497 0.98 13.84 -12.46
C ASN A 497 0.79 13.09 -13.77
N ALA A 498 -0.41 12.58 -13.99
CA ALA A 498 -0.72 11.79 -15.17
C ALA A 498 -2.01 12.28 -15.85
N SER A 499 -2.05 12.26 -17.19
CA SER A 499 -3.23 12.58 -17.98
C SER A 499 -3.25 11.82 -19.29
N GLY A 500 -4.44 11.48 -19.78
CA GLY A 500 -4.58 10.74 -21.03
C GLY A 500 -6.01 10.54 -21.45
N LEU A 501 -6.17 10.05 -22.69
CA LEU A 501 -7.45 9.71 -23.28
C LEU A 501 -7.45 8.26 -23.73
N LEU A 502 -8.30 7.46 -23.11
CA LEU A 502 -8.70 6.14 -23.59
C LEU A 502 -10.00 6.31 -24.37
N SER A 503 -10.04 5.92 -25.65
CA SER A 503 -11.23 6.04 -26.46
C SER A 503 -11.53 4.78 -27.24
N ARG A 504 -12.82 4.60 -27.62
CA ARG A 504 -13.26 3.51 -28.48
C ARG A 504 -14.20 4.08 -29.54
N THR A 505 -13.94 3.71 -30.80
CA THR A 505 -14.77 4.07 -31.93
C THR A 505 -14.85 2.89 -32.89
N ASN A 506 -16.06 2.45 -33.24
CA ASN A 506 -16.30 1.30 -34.15
C ASN A 506 -15.56 0.02 -33.72
N GLY A 507 -15.51 -0.26 -32.42
CA GLY A 507 -14.83 -1.44 -31.88
C GLY A 507 -13.32 -1.33 -31.73
N ILE A 508 -12.71 -0.22 -32.16
CA ILE A 508 -11.27 0.03 -32.06
C ILE A 508 -11.01 0.88 -30.80
N THR A 509 -10.21 0.36 -29.88
CA THR A 509 -9.73 1.09 -28.71
C THR A 509 -8.44 1.81 -29.07
N THR A 510 -8.35 3.08 -28.71
CA THR A 510 -7.16 3.91 -28.91
C THR A 510 -6.76 4.60 -27.62
N LEU A 511 -5.45 4.72 -27.42
CA LEU A 511 -4.82 5.45 -26.34
C LEU A 511 -4.14 6.68 -26.93
N SER A 512 -4.42 7.86 -26.41
CA SER A 512 -3.85 9.10 -26.96
C SER A 512 -3.70 10.18 -25.90
N GLY A 513 -2.85 11.17 -26.18
CA GLY A 513 -2.62 12.31 -25.30
C GLY A 513 -1.98 11.96 -23.95
N GLY A 514 -1.38 10.76 -23.82
CA GLY A 514 -0.73 10.34 -22.60
C GLY A 514 0.42 11.28 -22.24
N ARG A 515 0.36 11.82 -21.03
CA ARG A 515 1.44 12.57 -20.38
C ARG A 515 1.52 12.09 -18.95
N ASP A 516 2.74 11.83 -18.54
CA ASP A 516 3.04 11.29 -17.23
C ASP A 516 4.32 11.94 -16.73
N SER A 517 4.39 12.27 -15.45
CA SER A 517 5.58 12.81 -14.81
C SER A 517 5.62 12.40 -13.34
N GLU A 518 6.80 12.06 -12.88
CA GLU A 518 7.09 11.79 -11.48
C GLU A 518 8.23 12.71 -11.02
N ASP A 519 8.04 13.35 -9.89
CA ASP A 519 9.02 14.23 -9.24
C ASP A 519 9.25 13.71 -7.83
N TYR A 520 10.35 12.98 -7.62
CA TYR A 520 10.73 12.39 -6.34
C TYR A 520 11.86 13.20 -5.71
N VAL A 521 11.61 13.77 -4.55
CA VAL A 521 12.58 14.57 -3.79
C VAL A 521 12.68 14.05 -2.37
N ALA A 522 13.88 13.71 -1.92
CA ALA A 522 14.15 13.31 -0.55
C ALA A 522 15.44 13.90 -0.03
N SER A 523 15.43 14.34 1.22
CA SER A 523 16.63 14.84 1.90
C SER A 523 16.60 14.54 3.39
N ASP A 524 17.78 14.55 4.02
CA ASP A 524 17.90 14.40 5.46
C ASP A 524 18.98 15.29 6.08
N SER A 525 19.00 15.35 7.41
CA SER A 525 19.94 16.16 8.19
C SER A 525 21.40 15.65 8.18
N THR A 526 21.65 14.46 7.57
CA THR A 526 23.02 13.96 7.36
C THR A 526 23.65 14.55 6.10
N GLY A 527 22.85 15.27 5.30
CA GLY A 527 23.24 15.85 4.02
C GLY A 527 22.92 14.96 2.82
N ALA A 528 22.19 13.86 3.02
CA ALA A 528 21.67 13.09 1.90
C ALA A 528 20.63 13.91 1.13
N CYS A 529 20.73 13.88 -0.19
CA CYS A 529 19.81 14.53 -1.11
C CYS A 529 19.66 13.65 -2.35
N TYR A 530 18.41 13.31 -2.67
CA TYR A 530 18.04 12.62 -3.89
C TYR A 530 16.88 13.36 -4.53
N HIS A 531 17.04 13.79 -5.78
CA HIS A 531 16.01 14.48 -6.53
C HIS A 531 16.02 13.96 -7.97
N HIS A 532 15.00 13.22 -8.33
CA HIS A 532 14.86 12.60 -9.64
C HIS A 532 13.53 13.00 -10.25
N LYS A 533 13.59 13.51 -11.47
CA LYS A 533 12.40 13.92 -12.23
C LYS A 533 12.33 13.18 -13.54
N LEU A 534 11.22 12.48 -13.73
CA LEU A 534 10.85 11.81 -14.96
C LEU A 534 9.71 12.54 -15.65
N VAL A 535 9.73 12.59 -16.98
CA VAL A 535 8.61 13.08 -17.80
C VAL A 535 8.45 12.15 -18.99
N ALA A 536 7.22 11.71 -19.24
CA ALA A 536 6.89 10.89 -20.38
C ALA A 536 5.76 11.51 -21.24
N ALA A 537 5.75 11.14 -22.50
CA ALA A 537 4.68 11.47 -23.42
C ALA A 537 4.37 10.24 -24.29
N GLN A 538 3.11 9.91 -24.44
CA GLN A 538 2.64 8.78 -25.25
C GLN A 538 3.30 7.45 -24.85
N GLY A 539 3.52 7.24 -23.53
CA GLY A 539 4.12 6.02 -23.00
C GLY A 539 5.65 5.92 -23.10
N TRP A 540 6.35 7.00 -23.51
CA TRP A 540 7.80 7.02 -23.66
C TRP A 540 8.42 8.14 -22.86
N VAL A 541 9.49 7.86 -22.10
CA VAL A 541 10.24 8.88 -21.37
C VAL A 541 10.86 9.88 -22.34
N THR A 542 10.57 11.15 -22.12
CA THR A 542 11.08 12.29 -22.91
C THR A 542 12.09 13.12 -22.13
N SER A 543 12.10 13.00 -20.81
CA SER A 543 13.07 13.65 -19.93
C SER A 543 13.32 12.78 -18.70
N ASP A 544 14.60 12.58 -18.37
CA ASP A 544 15.09 11.85 -17.21
C ASP A 544 16.21 12.71 -16.58
N GLN A 545 15.96 13.26 -15.39
CA GLN A 545 16.84 14.25 -14.78
C GLN A 545 17.13 13.92 -13.31
N LEU A 546 18.33 13.49 -13.02
CA LEU A 546 18.84 13.42 -11.65
C LEU A 546 19.43 14.79 -11.27
N LEU A 547 18.73 15.51 -10.40
CA LEU A 547 19.09 16.85 -9.96
C LEU A 547 20.00 16.79 -8.74
N ARG A 548 20.76 17.87 -8.49
CA ARG A 548 21.77 17.93 -7.42
C ARG A 548 21.31 18.72 -6.18
N SER A 549 20.09 19.21 -6.21
CA SER A 549 19.50 20.02 -5.13
C SER A 549 18.17 19.46 -4.67
N CYS A 550 17.98 19.41 -3.40
CA CYS A 550 16.69 19.11 -2.77
C CYS A 550 16.04 20.36 -2.15
#